data_578b2c909b5e4730f68b1ca671b6d212
#
_entry.id   578b2c909b5e4730f68b1ca671b6d212
#
_cell.length_a   1.000
_cell.length_b   1.000
_cell.length_c   1.000
_cell.angle_alpha   90.00
_cell.angle_beta   90.00
_cell.angle_gamma   90.00
#
_symmetry.space_group_name_H-M   'P 1'
#
loop_
_entity.id
_entity.type
_entity.pdbx_description
1 polymer ?
#
loop_
_entity_poly.entity_id
_entity_poly.type
_entity_poly.pdbx_seq_one_letter_code
_entity_poly.pdbx_strand_id
1 'polypeptide(L)'
;MESRDPVKKIAKCAEESNDLSMMKIIESDGFIERAAYHNGCATNYLLKLKPEKTSKNNDESVHGIAFSSLVSSIHDDLFLHKKAFLISHLLDKYRSFLPNDVPDTYPSAKLQAKLLGHFGDRITIQPQRGQGMSNIMFSSCLTIGDAIAAAGKLKSMLRLTEIEHELATETSQESQEHILHSAASILRHDIQSFVINNEDYPNANEVSLAISVEKMPQSLLKFICWLIDEKAYKAASEPYTVPIDKIRKILGITELIVSLSKHTFTPFHLGLAVQLYHEFGSRGLVDNLNSHGFCASYSEVRRFLTSVALKEEESIKEGVYVPDGIVPVCQGGCLIQEGADNIDINTEIIDGKDTFHSMARAVFQARPSPIDSCMRQVSIKKSNDRTFQMTNDASSQTSCLPFSKPKVRGIPKRFPKAFEIISNCAGQMENVSEILWVILRSLSRDIENFPMSVTDVECQVIPFWTGYNSSLSEYRPEYSVVSYAPIVDAKPSDMSMVYTTMRRCQGMTKSLGQAYSIQTFDQQLYAIAKQVEWAKQETFKTHILRLGGFHTMSCFVASIGKLWGDGGLKDLLIES
;
A
#
# COMPACT_ATOMS: atom_id res chain seq x y z
N MET A 1 49.13 4.50 -8.18
CA MET A 1 47.80 3.89 -8.11
C MET A 1 46.90 4.82 -7.31
N GLU A 2 46.27 5.78 -8.01
CA GLU A 2 45.33 6.70 -7.36
C GLU A 2 44.05 5.99 -7.04
N SER A 3 43.68 6.03 -5.78
CA SER A 3 42.50 5.41 -5.23
C SER A 3 41.24 5.82 -6.00
N ARG A 4 40.54 4.85 -6.58
CA ARG A 4 39.26 5.01 -7.27
C ARG A 4 38.08 5.16 -6.29
N ASP A 5 38.32 5.56 -5.06
CA ASP A 5 37.29 5.70 -4.04
C ASP A 5 36.48 7.00 -4.26
N PRO A 6 35.20 6.93 -4.64
CA PRO A 6 34.36 8.10 -4.86
C PRO A 6 34.20 8.99 -3.63
N VAL A 7 34.23 8.41 -2.43
CA VAL A 7 34.08 9.15 -1.15
C VAL A 7 35.27 10.07 -0.96
N LYS A 8 36.49 9.61 -1.22
CA LYS A 8 37.69 10.45 -1.17
C LYS A 8 37.69 11.55 -2.22
N LYS A 9 37.12 11.29 -3.40
CA LYS A 9 36.93 12.32 -4.43
C LYS A 9 35.93 13.38 -4.01
N ILE A 10 34.84 13.00 -3.36
CA ILE A 10 33.84 13.94 -2.83
C ILE A 10 34.48 14.81 -1.74
N ALA A 11 35.24 14.21 -0.82
CA ALA A 11 35.93 14.94 0.23
C ALA A 11 36.90 15.99 -0.35
N LYS A 12 37.74 15.58 -1.29
CA LYS A 12 38.67 16.49 -1.96
C LYS A 12 37.96 17.63 -2.71
N CYS A 13 36.84 17.32 -3.39
CA CYS A 13 36.06 18.34 -4.08
C CYS A 13 35.36 19.30 -3.10
N ALA A 14 34.92 18.83 -1.93
CA ALA A 14 34.34 19.71 -0.92
C ALA A 14 35.37 20.70 -0.34
N GLU A 15 36.59 20.25 -0.11
CA GLU A 15 37.72 21.10 0.30
C GLU A 15 38.05 22.14 -0.78
N GLU A 16 38.22 21.72 -2.04
CA GLU A 16 38.54 22.59 -3.17
C GLU A 16 37.45 23.64 -3.45
N SER A 17 36.19 23.34 -3.17
CA SER A 17 35.04 24.24 -3.38
C SER A 17 34.66 25.06 -2.15
N ASN A 18 35.29 24.83 -1.02
CA ASN A 18 34.97 25.44 0.29
C ASN A 18 33.51 25.24 0.70
N ASP A 19 32.94 24.03 0.45
CA ASP A 19 31.58 23.65 0.84
C ASP A 19 31.52 23.31 2.33
N LEU A 20 31.27 24.35 3.14
CA LEU A 20 31.23 24.25 4.60
C LEU A 20 30.21 23.24 5.12
N SER A 21 29.14 22.98 4.37
CA SER A 21 28.11 21.99 4.76
C SER A 21 28.62 20.57 4.60
N MET A 22 29.28 20.28 3.50
CA MET A 22 29.85 18.98 3.21
C MET A 22 31.11 18.73 4.06
N MET A 23 31.94 19.75 4.31
CA MET A 23 33.11 19.63 5.18
C MET A 23 32.74 19.22 6.61
N LYS A 24 31.70 19.80 7.19
CA LYS A 24 31.20 19.38 8.51
C LYS A 24 30.77 17.90 8.57
N ILE A 25 30.23 17.39 7.48
CA ILE A 25 29.83 15.97 7.38
C ILE A 25 31.09 15.09 7.29
N ILE A 26 32.07 15.51 6.51
CA ILE A 26 33.34 14.79 6.29
C ILE A 26 34.19 14.73 7.57
N GLU A 27 34.18 15.78 8.37
CA GLU A 27 34.91 15.87 9.65
C GLU A 27 34.30 14.99 10.76
N SER A 28 33.13 14.40 10.56
CA SER A 28 32.54 13.48 11.52
C SER A 28 33.35 12.18 11.63
N ASP A 29 33.61 11.70 12.85
CA ASP A 29 34.39 10.49 13.12
C ASP A 29 33.92 9.26 12.33
N GLY A 30 34.83 8.69 11.54
CA GLY A 30 34.57 7.48 10.74
C GLY A 30 33.69 7.69 9.51
N PHE A 31 33.56 8.91 8.99
CA PHE A 31 32.79 9.20 7.77
C PHE A 31 33.26 8.37 6.59
N ILE A 32 34.57 8.30 6.30
CA ILE A 32 35.12 7.60 5.13
C ILE A 32 34.80 6.11 5.15
N GLU A 33 34.73 5.51 6.34
CA GLU A 33 34.49 4.08 6.55
C GLU A 33 32.99 3.71 6.53
N ARG A 34 32.13 4.66 6.87
CA ARG A 34 30.67 4.43 7.03
C ARG A 34 29.81 5.10 5.98
N ALA A 35 30.39 5.94 5.11
CA ALA A 35 29.63 6.68 4.12
C ALA A 35 29.03 5.77 3.05
N ALA A 36 27.71 5.71 3.00
CA ALA A 36 26.95 5.16 1.89
C ALA A 36 26.43 6.29 1.01
N TYR A 37 26.56 6.15 -0.30
CA TYR A 37 26.12 7.16 -1.25
C TYR A 37 25.41 6.53 -2.45
N HIS A 38 24.44 7.26 -2.99
CA HIS A 38 23.82 6.89 -4.25
C HIS A 38 24.69 7.39 -5.41
N ASN A 39 25.06 6.52 -6.35
CA ASN A 39 25.96 6.84 -7.47
C ASN A 39 25.55 8.09 -8.25
N GLY A 40 24.25 8.29 -8.49
CA GLY A 40 23.73 9.48 -9.16
C GLY A 40 23.95 10.77 -8.35
N CYS A 41 23.80 10.73 -7.02
CA CYS A 41 24.04 11.89 -6.15
C CYS A 41 25.52 12.24 -6.08
N ALA A 42 26.40 11.26 -5.96
CA ALA A 42 27.85 11.46 -5.97
C ALA A 42 28.33 12.08 -7.29
N THR A 43 27.86 11.55 -8.42
CA THR A 43 28.18 12.08 -9.75
C THR A 43 27.68 13.52 -9.92
N ASN A 44 26.45 13.81 -9.48
CA ASN A 44 25.90 15.18 -9.56
C ASN A 44 26.68 16.17 -8.68
N TYR A 45 27.09 15.75 -7.48
CA TYR A 45 27.92 16.60 -6.62
C TYR A 45 29.27 16.92 -7.23
N LEU A 46 29.97 15.90 -7.75
CA LEU A 46 31.27 16.06 -8.43
C LEU A 46 31.19 16.90 -9.72
N LEU A 47 30.04 16.85 -10.41
CA LEU A 47 29.83 17.65 -11.63
C LEU A 47 29.52 19.13 -11.33
N LYS A 48 28.79 19.43 -10.26
CA LYS A 48 28.48 20.80 -9.81
C LYS A 48 29.75 21.58 -9.42
N LEU A 49 30.75 20.87 -8.92
CA LEU A 49 31.97 21.49 -8.37
C LEU A 49 33.16 21.58 -9.35
N LYS A 50 33.02 21.02 -10.57
CA LYS A 50 34.04 21.27 -11.60
C LYS A 50 33.90 22.72 -12.08
N PRO A 51 34.96 23.56 -11.92
CA PRO A 51 34.93 24.88 -12.52
C PRO A 51 34.74 24.72 -14.03
N GLU A 52 33.74 25.42 -14.58
CA GLU A 52 33.62 25.58 -16.02
C GLU A 52 34.98 26.08 -16.55
N LYS A 53 35.62 25.29 -17.42
CA LYS A 53 36.74 25.82 -18.21
C LYS A 53 36.17 26.93 -19.07
N THR A 54 36.24 28.16 -18.56
CA THR A 54 35.99 29.36 -19.33
C THR A 54 36.97 29.36 -20.50
N SER A 55 36.49 28.92 -21.66
CA SER A 55 37.15 29.31 -22.90
C SER A 55 37.00 30.83 -22.98
N LYS A 56 38.10 31.53 -22.83
CA LYS A 56 38.21 32.96 -23.12
C LYS A 56 37.87 33.17 -24.60
N ASN A 57 36.61 33.44 -24.87
CA ASN A 57 36.18 34.25 -26.01
C ASN A 57 35.05 35.13 -25.45
N ASN A 58 35.44 36.36 -25.13
CA ASN A 58 34.53 37.47 -24.87
C ASN A 58 33.80 37.78 -26.18
N ASP A 59 32.75 37.01 -26.47
CA ASP A 59 31.76 37.41 -27.45
C ASP A 59 30.67 38.17 -26.68
N GLU A 60 30.93 39.44 -26.38
CA GLU A 60 29.94 40.40 -25.86
C GLU A 60 28.88 40.72 -26.93
N SER A 61 28.76 39.88 -27.94
CA SER A 61 27.77 40.00 -28.99
C SER A 61 26.37 39.65 -28.40
N VAL A 62 25.35 40.32 -28.88
CA VAL A 62 23.92 40.05 -28.56
C VAL A 62 23.58 38.56 -28.69
N HIS A 63 24.22 37.88 -29.65
CA HIS A 63 24.11 36.42 -29.83
C HIS A 63 24.79 35.61 -28.72
N GLY A 64 25.78 36.15 -28.01
CA GLY A 64 26.41 35.50 -26.85
C GLY A 64 25.49 35.50 -25.64
N ILE A 65 24.83 36.63 -25.36
CA ILE A 65 23.88 36.80 -24.25
C ILE A 65 22.65 35.91 -24.49
N ALA A 66 22.06 35.92 -25.69
CA ALA A 66 20.93 35.09 -26.05
C ALA A 66 21.24 33.58 -25.91
N PHE A 67 22.47 33.18 -26.28
CA PHE A 67 22.89 31.78 -26.12
C PHE A 67 23.06 31.38 -24.67
N SER A 68 23.65 32.23 -23.83
CA SER A 68 23.76 31.98 -22.38
C SER A 68 22.40 31.88 -21.72
N SER A 69 21.45 32.73 -22.10
CA SER A 69 20.06 32.67 -21.61
C SER A 69 19.36 31.38 -22.04
N LEU A 70 19.52 30.92 -23.28
CA LEU A 70 19.01 29.64 -23.76
C LEU A 70 19.58 28.48 -22.95
N VAL A 71 20.92 28.42 -22.80
CA VAL A 71 21.60 27.36 -22.05
C VAL A 71 21.08 27.28 -20.62
N SER A 72 20.99 28.40 -19.91
CA SER A 72 20.47 28.45 -18.55
C SER A 72 19.04 27.98 -18.47
N SER A 73 18.20 28.31 -19.45
CA SER A 73 16.76 27.94 -19.46
C SER A 73 16.47 26.48 -19.77
N ILE A 74 17.45 25.74 -20.35
CA ILE A 74 17.26 24.32 -20.71
C ILE A 74 18.11 23.38 -19.87
N HIS A 75 19.04 23.88 -19.08
CA HIS A 75 20.03 23.08 -18.36
C HIS A 75 19.38 22.06 -17.42
N ASP A 76 18.48 22.51 -16.55
CA ASP A 76 17.83 21.64 -15.56
C ASP A 76 16.84 20.68 -16.23
N ASP A 77 16.13 21.14 -17.23
CA ASP A 77 15.24 20.31 -18.03
C ASP A 77 15.99 19.19 -18.78
N LEU A 78 17.17 19.50 -19.30
CA LEU A 78 17.98 18.55 -20.06
C LEU A 78 18.67 17.50 -19.17
N PHE A 79 19.25 17.93 -18.04
CA PHE A 79 20.10 17.06 -17.22
C PHE A 79 19.41 16.53 -15.96
N LEU A 80 18.54 17.31 -15.32
CA LEU A 80 17.82 16.91 -14.12
C LEU A 80 16.50 16.20 -14.49
N HIS A 81 15.71 16.81 -15.36
CA HIS A 81 14.41 16.25 -15.78
C HIS A 81 14.50 15.34 -17.01
N LYS A 82 15.69 15.14 -17.57
CA LYS A 82 15.96 14.24 -18.71
C LYS A 82 15.03 14.45 -19.89
N LYS A 83 14.68 15.70 -20.18
CA LYS A 83 13.84 16.06 -21.33
C LYS A 83 14.67 16.02 -22.63
N ALA A 84 14.00 15.68 -23.74
CA ALA A 84 14.55 15.79 -25.08
C ALA A 84 13.93 17.00 -25.78
N PHE A 85 14.71 17.69 -26.60
CA PHE A 85 14.32 18.92 -27.29
C PHE A 85 14.44 18.78 -28.82
N LEU A 86 13.45 19.28 -29.54
CA LEU A 86 13.59 19.49 -30.97
C LEU A 86 14.48 20.72 -31.21
N ILE A 87 15.41 20.62 -32.15
CA ILE A 87 16.30 21.77 -32.50
C ILE A 87 15.52 22.96 -33.04
N SER A 88 14.41 22.74 -33.76
CA SER A 88 13.49 23.80 -34.17
C SER A 88 12.97 24.58 -32.95
N HIS A 89 12.47 23.89 -31.93
CA HIS A 89 11.98 24.51 -30.71
C HIS A 89 13.09 25.28 -29.95
N LEU A 90 14.31 24.73 -29.91
CA LEU A 90 15.45 25.45 -29.31
C LEU A 90 15.86 26.69 -30.12
N LEU A 91 15.66 26.64 -31.42
CA LEU A 91 15.91 27.77 -32.29
C LEU A 91 14.90 28.89 -32.06
N ASP A 92 13.61 28.54 -31.95
CA ASP A 92 12.57 29.52 -31.67
C ASP A 92 12.72 30.12 -30.27
N LYS A 93 13.08 29.31 -29.28
CA LYS A 93 13.40 29.79 -27.94
C LYS A 93 14.68 30.65 -27.90
N TYR A 94 15.68 30.35 -28.72
CA TYR A 94 16.86 31.17 -28.87
C TYR A 94 16.51 32.54 -29.48
N ARG A 95 15.64 32.55 -30.49
CA ARG A 95 15.15 33.78 -31.13
C ARG A 95 14.37 34.68 -30.17
N SER A 96 13.61 34.10 -29.27
CA SER A 96 12.85 34.88 -28.25
C SER A 96 13.75 35.60 -27.24
N PHE A 97 15.04 35.24 -27.15
CA PHE A 97 16.04 35.95 -26.35
C PHE A 97 16.79 37.03 -27.12
N LEU A 98 16.56 37.16 -28.45
CA LEU A 98 17.15 38.19 -29.25
C LEU A 98 16.28 39.46 -29.19
N PRO A 99 16.90 40.67 -29.19
CA PRO A 99 16.14 41.92 -29.35
C PRO A 99 15.44 42.00 -30.71
N ASN A 100 14.30 42.69 -30.78
CA ASN A 100 13.45 42.80 -31.97
C ASN A 100 14.11 43.45 -33.20
N ASP A 101 15.26 44.10 -33.04
CA ASP A 101 16.03 44.76 -34.05
C ASP A 101 17.09 43.87 -34.75
N VAL A 102 17.23 42.63 -34.30
CA VAL A 102 18.17 41.64 -34.85
C VAL A 102 17.45 40.79 -35.91
N PRO A 103 18.02 40.66 -37.16
CA PRO A 103 17.39 39.86 -38.21
C PRO A 103 17.26 38.40 -37.85
N ASP A 104 16.07 37.82 -38.08
CA ASP A 104 15.70 36.42 -37.77
C ASP A 104 16.31 35.39 -38.76
N THR A 105 17.61 35.47 -39.02
CA THR A 105 18.30 34.62 -40.00
C THR A 105 19.29 33.63 -39.38
N TYR A 106 19.20 33.37 -38.07
CA TYR A 106 20.14 32.47 -37.40
C TYR A 106 19.96 31.01 -37.80
N PRO A 107 20.95 30.33 -38.44
CA PRO A 107 20.77 28.99 -38.96
C PRO A 107 20.74 27.93 -37.84
N SER A 108 19.87 26.94 -37.94
CA SER A 108 19.75 25.81 -36.98
C SER A 108 21.06 25.02 -36.86
N ALA A 109 21.82 24.86 -37.95
CA ALA A 109 23.11 24.20 -37.95
C ALA A 109 24.15 24.91 -37.08
N LYS A 110 24.15 26.27 -37.06
CA LYS A 110 25.02 27.08 -36.23
C LYS A 110 24.67 26.96 -34.74
N LEU A 111 23.37 26.88 -34.42
CA LEU A 111 22.91 26.65 -33.06
C LEU A 111 23.34 25.26 -32.57
N GLN A 112 23.17 24.22 -33.39
CA GLN A 112 23.59 22.84 -33.06
C GLN A 112 25.10 22.80 -32.79
N ALA A 113 25.92 23.40 -33.63
CA ALA A 113 27.37 23.46 -33.43
C ALA A 113 27.75 24.17 -32.13
N LYS A 114 27.06 25.27 -31.78
CA LYS A 114 27.28 26.03 -30.54
C LYS A 114 26.86 25.21 -29.30
N LEU A 115 25.74 24.48 -29.36
CA LEU A 115 25.26 23.57 -28.28
C LEU A 115 26.22 22.39 -28.07
N LEU A 116 26.68 21.76 -29.14
CA LEU A 116 27.72 20.72 -29.09
C LEU A 116 29.04 21.24 -28.53
N GLY A 117 29.47 22.42 -28.93
CA GLY A 117 30.67 23.06 -28.39
C GLY A 117 30.57 23.39 -26.89
N HIS A 118 29.37 23.76 -26.41
CA HIS A 118 29.15 24.12 -25.01
C HIS A 118 29.01 22.89 -24.10
N PHE A 119 28.19 21.92 -24.50
CA PHE A 119 27.87 20.74 -23.68
C PHE A 119 28.80 19.54 -23.93
N GLY A 120 29.53 19.51 -25.06
CA GLY A 120 30.44 18.42 -25.43
C GLY A 120 29.72 17.06 -25.47
N ASP A 121 30.39 16.02 -24.95
CA ASP A 121 29.90 14.63 -24.91
C ASP A 121 28.72 14.39 -23.97
N ARG A 122 28.24 15.42 -23.27
CA ARG A 122 27.10 15.34 -22.34
C ARG A 122 25.76 15.31 -23.06
N ILE A 123 25.72 15.68 -24.32
CA ILE A 123 24.51 15.69 -25.15
C ILE A 123 24.72 14.88 -26.43
N THR A 124 23.61 14.34 -26.92
CA THR A 124 23.54 13.68 -28.22
C THR A 124 22.52 14.42 -29.08
N ILE A 125 22.90 14.72 -30.36
CA ILE A 125 21.97 15.26 -31.36
C ILE A 125 21.72 14.16 -32.41
N GLN A 126 20.51 13.64 -32.45
CA GLN A 126 20.08 12.56 -33.34
C GLN A 126 19.27 13.12 -34.50
N PRO A 127 19.64 12.88 -35.78
CA PRO A 127 18.81 13.22 -36.92
C PRO A 127 17.58 12.33 -36.99
N GLN A 128 16.42 12.94 -37.28
CA GLN A 128 15.19 12.20 -37.57
C GLN A 128 15.10 11.87 -39.08
N ARG A 129 14.60 10.66 -39.38
CA ARG A 129 14.35 10.26 -40.78
C ARG A 129 12.99 10.83 -41.23
N GLY A 130 13.01 11.66 -42.28
CA GLY A 130 11.84 12.27 -42.90
C GLY A 130 12.13 13.67 -43.42
N GLN A 131 11.53 14.04 -44.57
CA GLN A 131 11.71 15.36 -45.16
C GLN A 131 11.07 16.43 -44.26
N GLY A 132 11.83 17.42 -43.79
CA GLY A 132 11.33 18.48 -42.92
C GLY A 132 11.37 18.20 -41.42
N MET A 133 11.89 17.04 -40.99
CA MET A 133 11.97 16.69 -39.57
C MET A 133 13.18 17.36 -38.89
N SER A 134 12.94 17.98 -37.73
CA SER A 134 13.97 18.60 -36.92
C SER A 134 14.78 17.57 -36.13
N ASN A 135 16.07 17.78 -35.94
CA ASN A 135 16.91 16.93 -35.11
C ASN A 135 16.48 16.99 -33.64
N ILE A 136 16.71 15.91 -32.89
CA ILE A 136 16.41 15.82 -31.46
C ILE A 136 17.73 15.94 -30.68
N MET A 137 17.76 16.83 -29.68
CA MET A 137 18.84 16.95 -28.71
C MET A 137 18.39 16.38 -27.36
N PHE A 138 19.22 15.55 -26.75
CA PHE A 138 18.97 14.95 -25.45
C PHE A 138 20.26 14.65 -24.69
N SER A 139 20.18 14.44 -23.40
CA SER A 139 21.32 14.03 -22.58
C SER A 139 21.83 12.65 -22.98
N SER A 140 23.16 12.50 -23.11
CA SER A 140 23.82 11.23 -23.47
C SER A 140 23.53 10.07 -22.49
N CYS A 141 22.86 10.35 -21.36
CA CYS A 141 22.38 9.34 -20.41
C CYS A 141 21.07 8.67 -20.84
N LEU A 142 20.39 9.16 -21.87
CA LEU A 142 19.12 8.62 -22.37
C LEU A 142 19.34 7.68 -23.56
N THR A 143 18.50 6.65 -23.68
CA THR A 143 18.45 5.87 -24.92
C THR A 143 17.76 6.66 -26.04
N ILE A 144 18.07 6.33 -27.29
CA ILE A 144 17.42 6.96 -28.45
C ILE A 144 15.91 6.77 -28.42
N GLY A 145 15.42 5.60 -27.97
CA GLY A 145 13.99 5.31 -27.85
C GLY A 145 13.28 6.22 -26.86
N ASP A 146 13.88 6.42 -25.68
CA ASP A 146 13.33 7.31 -24.64
C ASP A 146 13.35 8.77 -25.08
N ALA A 147 14.40 9.18 -25.81
CA ALA A 147 14.51 10.53 -26.35
C ALA A 147 13.44 10.83 -27.42
N ILE A 148 13.13 9.87 -28.29
CA ILE A 148 12.05 9.99 -29.29
C ILE A 148 10.68 10.08 -28.62
N ALA A 149 10.43 9.25 -27.59
CA ALA A 149 9.18 9.29 -26.82
C ALA A 149 9.02 10.62 -26.08
N ALA A 150 10.09 11.16 -25.48
CA ALA A 150 10.08 12.46 -24.81
C ALA A 150 9.86 13.63 -25.79
N ALA A 151 10.48 13.59 -26.97
CA ALA A 151 10.27 14.59 -28.01
C ALA A 151 8.85 14.54 -28.61
N GLY A 152 8.25 13.35 -28.71
CA GLY A 152 6.86 13.18 -29.12
C GLY A 152 5.88 13.82 -28.13
N LYS A 153 6.11 13.66 -26.83
CA LYS A 153 5.33 14.32 -25.76
C LYS A 153 5.45 15.86 -25.85
N LEU A 154 6.64 16.38 -26.06
CA LEU A 154 6.86 17.83 -26.21
C LEU A 154 6.10 18.40 -27.41
N LYS A 155 6.09 17.70 -28.54
CA LYS A 155 5.36 18.12 -29.77
C LYS A 155 3.85 18.13 -29.56
N SER A 156 3.31 17.19 -28.78
CA SER A 156 1.87 17.18 -28.45
C SER A 156 1.50 18.32 -27.49
N MET A 157 2.37 18.63 -26.52
CA MET A 157 2.16 19.77 -25.62
C MET A 157 2.22 21.12 -26.35
N LEU A 158 3.15 21.30 -27.29
CA LEU A 158 3.25 22.53 -28.09
C LEU A 158 2.02 22.76 -28.98
N ARG A 159 1.43 21.68 -29.55
CA ARG A 159 0.18 21.79 -30.31
C ARG A 159 -1.01 22.17 -29.44
N LEU A 160 -1.04 21.73 -28.18
CA LEU A 160 -2.10 22.10 -27.25
C LEU A 160 -2.02 23.59 -26.87
N THR A 161 -0.80 24.09 -26.60
CA THR A 161 -0.59 25.52 -26.31
C THR A 161 -0.93 26.41 -27.51
N GLU A 162 -0.68 25.96 -28.74
CA GLU A 162 -1.11 26.67 -29.95
C GLU A 162 -2.64 26.71 -30.07
N ILE A 163 -3.33 25.59 -29.83
CA ILE A 163 -4.81 25.51 -29.85
C ILE A 163 -5.40 26.32 -28.70
N GLU A 164 -4.81 26.28 -27.51
CA GLU A 164 -5.23 27.08 -26.36
C GLU A 164 -5.04 28.60 -26.63
N HIS A 165 -3.96 28.97 -27.32
CA HIS A 165 -3.71 30.37 -27.69
C HIS A 165 -4.63 30.84 -28.79
N GLU A 166 -4.98 30.00 -29.77
CA GLU A 166 -5.97 30.31 -30.81
C GLU A 166 -7.37 30.48 -30.21
N LEU A 167 -7.79 29.58 -29.28
CA LEU A 167 -9.05 29.67 -28.56
C LEU A 167 -9.10 30.90 -27.63
N ALA A 168 -7.98 31.27 -27.00
CA ALA A 168 -7.91 32.45 -26.13
C ALA A 168 -7.95 33.77 -26.89
N THR A 169 -7.54 33.79 -28.17
CA THR A 169 -7.57 35.00 -29.02
C THR A 169 -8.93 35.23 -29.68
N GLU A 170 -9.75 34.18 -29.87
CA GLU A 170 -11.06 34.30 -30.53
C GLU A 170 -12.22 34.59 -29.57
N THR A 171 -12.08 34.33 -28.26
CA THR A 171 -13.15 34.58 -27.28
C THR A 171 -12.84 35.79 -26.40
N SER A 172 -13.74 36.79 -26.39
CA SER A 172 -13.65 37.89 -25.43
C SER A 172 -13.71 37.31 -24.00
N GLN A 173 -13.10 38.01 -23.03
CA GLN A 173 -13.09 37.61 -21.63
C GLN A 173 -14.51 37.37 -21.09
N GLU A 174 -15.50 38.15 -21.52
CA GLU A 174 -16.94 37.98 -21.20
C GLU A 174 -17.48 36.66 -21.74
N SER A 175 -17.06 36.21 -22.94
CA SER A 175 -17.48 34.94 -23.52
C SER A 175 -16.89 33.74 -22.76
N GLN A 176 -15.66 33.85 -22.28
CA GLN A 176 -15.01 32.80 -21.46
C GLN A 176 -15.70 32.66 -20.09
N GLU A 177 -16.01 33.76 -19.41
CA GLU A 177 -16.74 33.76 -18.14
C GLU A 177 -18.15 33.15 -18.31
N HIS A 178 -18.84 33.47 -19.40
CA HIS A 178 -20.17 32.90 -19.71
C HIS A 178 -20.08 31.36 -19.92
N ILE A 179 -19.07 30.88 -20.62
CA ILE A 179 -18.86 29.44 -20.84
C ILE A 179 -18.56 28.74 -19.50
N LEU A 180 -17.68 29.32 -18.66
CA LEU A 180 -17.36 28.78 -17.34
C LEU A 180 -18.58 28.76 -16.42
N HIS A 181 -19.38 29.84 -16.42
CA HIS A 181 -20.61 29.90 -15.63
C HIS A 181 -21.66 28.88 -16.11
N SER A 182 -21.78 28.67 -17.42
CA SER A 182 -22.69 27.68 -18.00
C SER A 182 -22.26 26.25 -17.62
N ALA A 183 -20.95 25.94 -17.72
CA ALA A 183 -20.39 24.67 -17.27
C ALA A 183 -20.63 24.45 -15.76
N ALA A 184 -20.35 25.46 -14.94
CA ALA A 184 -20.61 25.41 -13.50
C ALA A 184 -22.08 25.18 -13.18
N SER A 185 -23.01 25.80 -13.93
CA SER A 185 -24.46 25.62 -13.76
C SER A 185 -24.89 24.18 -14.04
N ILE A 186 -24.37 23.56 -15.10
CA ILE A 186 -24.64 22.15 -15.45
C ILE A 186 -24.13 21.23 -14.36
N LEU A 187 -22.86 21.39 -13.95
CA LEU A 187 -22.24 20.58 -12.89
C LEU A 187 -22.97 20.74 -11.55
N ARG A 188 -23.33 21.98 -11.18
CA ARG A 188 -24.09 22.26 -9.97
C ARG A 188 -25.45 21.59 -9.98
N HIS A 189 -26.16 21.63 -11.11
CA HIS A 189 -27.46 20.97 -11.27
C HIS A 189 -27.33 19.46 -11.05
N ASP A 190 -26.34 18.82 -11.67
CA ASP A 190 -26.08 17.38 -11.53
C ASP A 190 -25.72 17.01 -10.09
N ILE A 191 -24.86 17.79 -9.44
CA ILE A 191 -24.53 17.60 -8.01
C ILE A 191 -25.80 17.73 -7.15
N GLN A 192 -26.65 18.72 -7.39
CA GLN A 192 -27.86 18.93 -6.58
C GLN A 192 -28.90 17.83 -6.76
N SER A 193 -28.99 17.25 -7.95
CA SER A 193 -29.88 16.12 -8.25
C SER A 193 -29.40 14.79 -7.65
N PHE A 194 -28.11 14.71 -7.30
CA PHE A 194 -27.49 13.50 -6.72
C PHE A 194 -28.04 13.23 -5.30
N VAL A 195 -28.59 12.04 -5.10
CA VAL A 195 -29.18 11.65 -3.81
C VAL A 195 -28.15 10.89 -2.97
N ILE A 196 -27.87 11.39 -1.78
CA ILE A 196 -27.00 10.72 -0.79
C ILE A 196 -27.90 10.21 0.34
N ASN A 197 -27.77 8.92 0.68
CA ASN A 197 -28.40 8.40 1.88
C ASN A 197 -27.69 8.96 3.12
N ASN A 198 -28.41 9.76 3.89
CA ASN A 198 -27.90 10.40 5.10
C ASN A 198 -28.31 9.68 6.39
N GLU A 199 -29.15 8.65 6.31
CA GLU A 199 -29.66 7.91 7.47
C GLU A 199 -28.69 6.82 7.94
N ASP A 200 -27.93 6.25 6.99
CA ASP A 200 -26.97 5.20 7.24
C ASP A 200 -25.55 5.65 6.86
N TYR A 201 -24.58 4.98 7.45
CA TYR A 201 -23.19 5.07 6.98
C TYR A 201 -22.97 4.12 5.79
N PRO A 202 -22.09 4.50 4.84
CA PRO A 202 -21.77 3.64 3.71
C PRO A 202 -21.17 2.31 4.19
N ASN A 203 -21.63 1.21 3.63
CA ASN A 203 -21.05 -0.10 3.91
C ASN A 203 -19.73 -0.31 3.12
N ALA A 204 -18.96 -1.33 3.50
CA ALA A 204 -17.66 -1.61 2.89
C ALA A 204 -17.74 -1.85 1.36
N ASN A 205 -18.84 -2.41 0.85
CA ASN A 205 -19.03 -2.62 -0.58
C ASN A 205 -19.24 -1.31 -1.35
N GLU A 206 -19.91 -0.34 -0.70
CA GLU A 206 -20.15 0.99 -1.29
C GLU A 206 -18.87 1.82 -1.43
N VAL A 207 -17.82 1.46 -0.71
CA VAL A 207 -16.49 2.08 -0.77
C VAL A 207 -15.63 1.47 -1.88
N SER A 208 -16.12 0.43 -2.60
CA SER A 208 -15.38 -0.12 -3.73
C SER A 208 -15.26 0.89 -4.87
N LEU A 209 -14.09 0.93 -5.50
CA LEU A 209 -13.78 1.90 -6.56
C LEU A 209 -14.83 1.89 -7.69
N ALA A 210 -15.25 0.70 -8.13
CA ALA A 210 -16.21 0.55 -9.22
C ALA A 210 -17.59 1.15 -8.86
N ILE A 211 -18.12 0.80 -7.68
CA ILE A 211 -19.40 1.28 -7.20
C ILE A 211 -19.35 2.78 -6.91
N SER A 212 -18.25 3.27 -6.32
CA SER A 212 -18.08 4.71 -6.06
C SER A 212 -18.07 5.52 -7.35
N VAL A 213 -17.38 5.05 -8.39
CA VAL A 213 -17.38 5.71 -9.71
C VAL A 213 -18.78 5.73 -10.34
N GLU A 214 -19.50 4.61 -10.28
CA GLU A 214 -20.86 4.51 -10.83
C GLU A 214 -21.86 5.43 -10.11
N LYS A 215 -21.74 5.55 -8.79
CA LYS A 215 -22.63 6.36 -7.96
C LYS A 215 -22.37 7.86 -8.02
N MET A 216 -21.21 8.33 -8.49
CA MET A 216 -20.90 9.76 -8.52
C MET A 216 -21.64 10.51 -9.64
N PRO A 217 -21.88 11.84 -9.50
CA PRO A 217 -22.40 12.67 -10.58
C PRO A 217 -21.51 12.58 -11.81
N GLN A 218 -22.03 11.98 -12.90
CA GLN A 218 -21.21 11.59 -14.05
C GLN A 218 -20.66 12.78 -14.85
N SER A 219 -21.39 13.89 -14.90
CA SER A 219 -20.90 15.12 -15.53
C SER A 219 -19.69 15.69 -14.80
N LEU A 220 -19.75 15.73 -13.45
CA LEU A 220 -18.65 16.19 -12.62
C LEU A 220 -17.44 15.26 -12.72
N LEU A 221 -17.66 13.95 -12.62
CA LEU A 221 -16.61 12.95 -12.73
C LEU A 221 -15.87 13.07 -14.09
N LYS A 222 -16.64 13.21 -15.17
CA LYS A 222 -16.10 13.37 -16.52
C LYS A 222 -15.34 14.70 -16.67
N PHE A 223 -15.86 15.78 -16.10
CA PHE A 223 -15.21 17.09 -16.13
C PHE A 223 -13.84 17.05 -15.40
N ILE A 224 -13.80 16.51 -14.20
CA ILE A 224 -12.55 16.34 -13.45
C ILE A 224 -11.58 15.40 -14.18
N CYS A 225 -12.10 14.34 -14.83
CA CYS A 225 -11.30 13.46 -15.66
C CYS A 225 -10.62 14.21 -16.81
N TRP A 226 -11.33 15.07 -17.50
CA TRP A 226 -10.78 15.90 -18.58
C TRP A 226 -9.74 16.91 -18.09
N LEU A 227 -9.90 17.45 -16.88
CA LEU A 227 -8.92 18.38 -16.30
C LEU A 227 -7.61 17.67 -15.90
N ILE A 228 -7.68 16.40 -15.48
CA ILE A 228 -6.53 15.67 -14.93
C ILE A 228 -5.85 14.78 -15.99
N ASP A 229 -6.60 14.23 -16.92
CA ASP A 229 -6.10 13.31 -17.93
C ASP A 229 -6.26 13.85 -19.35
N GLU A 230 -5.13 14.32 -19.91
CA GLU A 230 -5.07 14.84 -21.29
C GLU A 230 -5.56 13.82 -22.33
N LYS A 231 -5.28 12.53 -22.11
CA LYS A 231 -5.74 11.48 -23.05
C LYS A 231 -7.25 11.33 -23.00
N ALA A 232 -7.85 11.40 -21.82
CA ALA A 232 -9.30 11.37 -21.66
C ALA A 232 -9.95 12.61 -22.29
N TYR A 233 -9.32 13.78 -22.19
CA TYR A 233 -9.79 15.00 -22.85
C TYR A 233 -9.76 14.88 -24.38
N LYS A 234 -8.65 14.39 -24.94
CA LYS A 234 -8.50 14.19 -26.40
C LYS A 234 -9.41 13.10 -26.96
N ALA A 235 -9.72 12.08 -26.18
CA ALA A 235 -10.57 10.95 -26.54
C ALA A 235 -12.07 11.20 -26.21
N ALA A 236 -12.51 12.44 -26.10
CA ALA A 236 -13.86 12.79 -25.63
C ALA A 236 -15.01 12.09 -26.38
N SER A 237 -14.77 11.64 -27.62
CA SER A 237 -15.72 10.92 -28.48
C SER A 237 -15.42 9.41 -28.61
N GLU A 238 -14.29 8.92 -28.10
CA GLU A 238 -13.86 7.53 -28.22
C GLU A 238 -13.81 6.83 -26.85
N PRO A 239 -14.03 5.50 -26.79
CA PRO A 239 -13.90 4.78 -25.54
C PRO A 239 -12.44 4.78 -25.06
N TYR A 240 -12.17 5.49 -23.97
CA TYR A 240 -10.87 5.55 -23.31
C TYR A 240 -10.97 5.08 -21.87
N THR A 241 -10.11 4.14 -21.49
CA THR A 241 -10.04 3.64 -20.10
C THR A 241 -8.98 4.42 -19.33
N VAL A 242 -9.42 5.15 -18.32
CA VAL A 242 -8.52 5.89 -17.42
C VAL A 242 -7.74 4.91 -16.54
N PRO A 243 -6.40 5.07 -16.39
CA PRO A 243 -5.60 4.25 -15.48
C PRO A 243 -6.10 4.30 -14.04
N ILE A 244 -6.03 3.16 -13.33
CA ILE A 244 -6.62 2.99 -11.99
C ILE A 244 -6.05 3.96 -10.93
N ASP A 245 -4.78 4.32 -11.03
CA ASP A 245 -4.12 5.29 -10.16
C ASP A 245 -4.65 6.71 -10.36
N LYS A 246 -5.03 7.08 -11.58
CA LYS A 246 -5.66 8.35 -11.90
C LYS A 246 -7.13 8.38 -11.49
N ILE A 247 -7.88 7.29 -11.76
CA ILE A 247 -9.30 7.25 -11.41
C ILE A 247 -9.53 7.39 -9.91
N ARG A 248 -8.64 6.85 -9.06
CA ARG A 248 -8.69 7.04 -7.60
C ARG A 248 -8.56 8.50 -7.20
N LYS A 249 -7.66 9.26 -7.83
CA LYS A 249 -7.47 10.69 -7.57
C LYS A 249 -8.66 11.52 -8.06
N ILE A 250 -9.16 11.20 -9.25
CA ILE A 250 -10.34 11.84 -9.85
C ILE A 250 -11.55 11.63 -8.94
N LEU A 251 -11.78 10.40 -8.50
CA LEU A 251 -12.88 10.06 -7.59
C LEU A 251 -12.77 10.85 -6.27
N GLY A 252 -11.60 10.86 -5.63
CA GLY A 252 -11.39 11.59 -4.39
C GLY A 252 -11.72 13.09 -4.52
N ILE A 253 -11.28 13.74 -5.59
CA ILE A 253 -11.60 15.16 -5.86
C ILE A 253 -13.09 15.35 -6.12
N THR A 254 -13.71 14.44 -6.89
CA THR A 254 -15.15 14.49 -7.17
C THR A 254 -15.97 14.37 -5.89
N GLU A 255 -15.63 13.42 -5.02
CA GLU A 255 -16.30 13.24 -3.74
C GLU A 255 -16.15 14.44 -2.81
N LEU A 256 -14.96 15.09 -2.77
CA LEU A 256 -14.75 16.32 -2.02
C LEU A 256 -15.65 17.45 -2.50
N ILE A 257 -15.75 17.66 -3.82
CA ILE A 257 -16.63 18.70 -4.38
C ILE A 257 -18.09 18.43 -4.04
N VAL A 258 -18.52 17.16 -4.14
CA VAL A 258 -19.90 16.77 -3.79
C VAL A 258 -20.18 17.00 -2.31
N SER A 259 -19.26 16.58 -1.42
CA SER A 259 -19.45 16.74 0.02
C SER A 259 -19.54 18.20 0.45
N LEU A 260 -18.70 19.07 -0.11
CA LEU A 260 -18.72 20.50 0.16
C LEU A 260 -19.98 21.17 -0.40
N SER A 261 -20.41 20.79 -1.61
CA SER A 261 -21.57 21.38 -2.27
C SER A 261 -22.89 21.01 -1.60
N LYS A 262 -22.98 19.81 -1.02
CA LYS A 262 -24.20 19.30 -0.37
C LYS A 262 -24.18 19.40 1.16
N HIS A 263 -23.08 19.88 1.74
CA HIS A 263 -22.86 19.91 3.19
C HIS A 263 -23.09 18.54 3.84
N THR A 264 -22.63 17.47 3.17
CA THR A 264 -22.73 16.09 3.62
C THR A 264 -21.36 15.44 3.50
N PHE A 265 -21.22 14.21 3.96
CA PHE A 265 -19.97 13.47 3.76
C PHE A 265 -20.20 12.30 2.78
N THR A 266 -19.22 12.08 1.95
CA THR A 266 -19.10 10.92 1.05
C THR A 266 -18.29 9.82 1.73
N PRO A 267 -18.29 8.59 1.22
CA PRO A 267 -17.47 7.51 1.75
C PRO A 267 -15.99 7.87 1.91
N PHE A 268 -15.40 8.53 0.92
CA PHE A 268 -14.00 8.97 0.98
C PHE A 268 -13.78 10.02 2.08
N HIS A 269 -14.67 10.98 2.18
CA HIS A 269 -14.59 12.10 3.13
C HIS A 269 -14.68 11.61 4.59
N LEU A 270 -15.56 10.65 4.86
CA LEU A 270 -15.66 10.00 6.17
C LEU A 270 -14.47 9.06 6.41
N GLY A 271 -14.16 8.22 5.44
CA GLY A 271 -13.09 7.22 5.54
C GLY A 271 -11.72 7.84 5.84
N LEU A 272 -11.40 8.97 5.19
CA LEU A 272 -10.18 9.73 5.45
C LEU A 272 -10.12 10.22 6.91
N ALA A 273 -11.22 10.77 7.44
CA ALA A 273 -11.27 11.23 8.82
C ALA A 273 -11.08 10.10 9.84
N VAL A 274 -11.74 8.96 9.59
CA VAL A 274 -11.65 7.76 10.43
C VAL A 274 -10.24 7.19 10.41
N GLN A 275 -9.63 7.06 9.22
CA GLN A 275 -8.27 6.58 9.07
C GLN A 275 -7.25 7.48 9.76
N LEU A 276 -7.33 8.79 9.56
CA LEU A 276 -6.43 9.74 10.22
C LEU A 276 -6.54 9.67 11.74
N TYR A 277 -7.76 9.54 12.26
CA TYR A 277 -7.93 9.38 13.70
C TYR A 277 -7.41 8.05 14.22
N HIS A 278 -7.60 6.97 13.48
CA HIS A 278 -7.10 5.63 13.83
C HIS A 278 -5.58 5.57 13.83
N GLU A 279 -4.94 6.14 12.81
CA GLU A 279 -3.48 6.11 12.63
C GLU A 279 -2.73 7.02 13.62
N PHE A 280 -3.27 8.21 13.86
CA PHE A 280 -2.55 9.27 14.59
C PHE A 280 -3.15 9.61 15.96
N GLY A 281 -4.35 9.15 16.30
CA GLY A 281 -5.06 9.50 17.54
C GLY A 281 -5.35 11.00 17.69
N SER A 282 -5.04 11.82 16.71
CA SER A 282 -5.01 13.26 16.81
C SER A 282 -6.32 13.92 16.38
N ARG A 283 -7.10 14.35 17.38
CA ARG A 283 -8.26 15.21 17.13
C ARG A 283 -7.87 16.49 16.38
N GLY A 284 -6.78 17.14 16.78
CA GLY A 284 -6.32 18.38 16.16
C GLY A 284 -6.00 18.25 14.68
N LEU A 285 -5.46 17.10 14.26
CA LEU A 285 -5.21 16.82 12.85
C LEU A 285 -6.52 16.70 12.06
N VAL A 286 -7.50 15.97 12.61
CA VAL A 286 -8.83 15.81 11.97
C VAL A 286 -9.54 17.15 11.88
N ASP A 287 -9.58 17.94 12.97
CA ASP A 287 -10.24 19.24 13.00
C ASP A 287 -9.58 20.22 12.01
N ASN A 288 -8.24 20.20 11.87
CA ASN A 288 -7.52 21.03 10.90
C ASN A 288 -7.90 20.67 9.46
N LEU A 289 -7.82 19.39 9.08
CA LEU A 289 -8.18 18.96 7.74
C LEU A 289 -9.67 19.14 7.43
N ASN A 290 -10.54 18.99 8.44
CA ASN A 290 -11.96 19.31 8.31
C ASN A 290 -12.20 20.80 8.05
N SER A 291 -11.46 21.71 8.69
CA SER A 291 -11.58 23.15 8.45
C SER A 291 -11.26 23.54 7.01
N HIS A 292 -10.44 22.76 6.32
CA HIS A 292 -10.11 22.92 4.90
C HIS A 292 -11.03 22.12 3.97
N GLY A 293 -12.00 21.38 4.53
CA GLY A 293 -12.98 20.59 3.78
C GLY A 293 -12.47 19.26 3.24
N PHE A 294 -11.29 18.76 3.67
CA PHE A 294 -10.70 17.52 3.16
C PHE A 294 -11.28 16.24 3.78
N CYS A 295 -11.83 16.31 4.97
CA CYS A 295 -12.40 15.16 5.65
C CYS A 295 -13.59 15.52 6.54
N ALA A 296 -14.33 14.51 7.00
CA ALA A 296 -15.43 14.70 7.96
C ALA A 296 -14.92 15.22 9.32
N SER A 297 -15.82 15.82 10.11
CA SER A 297 -15.46 16.38 11.42
C SER A 297 -15.12 15.27 12.43
N TYR A 298 -14.32 15.61 13.44
CA TYR A 298 -14.07 14.70 14.58
C TYR A 298 -15.37 14.27 15.28
N SER A 299 -16.35 15.13 15.37
CA SER A 299 -17.68 14.78 15.89
C SER A 299 -18.36 13.68 15.09
N GLU A 300 -18.18 13.66 13.77
CA GLU A 300 -18.73 12.62 12.90
C GLU A 300 -17.96 11.32 13.02
N VAL A 301 -16.63 11.38 13.17
CA VAL A 301 -15.80 10.20 13.47
C VAL A 301 -16.29 9.53 14.77
N ARG A 302 -16.51 10.32 15.82
CA ARG A 302 -17.03 9.81 17.10
C ARG A 302 -18.40 9.17 16.94
N ARG A 303 -19.30 9.79 16.16
CA ARG A 303 -20.63 9.25 15.88
C ARG A 303 -20.56 7.94 15.08
N PHE A 304 -19.68 7.88 14.08
CA PHE A 304 -19.44 6.66 13.31
C PHE A 304 -18.95 5.51 14.19
N LEU A 305 -17.91 5.74 15.00
CA LEU A 305 -17.38 4.73 15.92
C LEU A 305 -18.44 4.24 16.93
N THR A 306 -19.28 5.15 17.45
CA THR A 306 -20.41 4.81 18.32
C THR A 306 -21.44 3.95 17.58
N SER A 307 -21.74 4.29 16.33
CA SER A 307 -22.70 3.53 15.52
C SER A 307 -22.19 2.12 15.19
N VAL A 308 -20.90 1.98 14.92
CA VAL A 308 -20.25 0.66 14.72
C VAL A 308 -20.33 -0.15 16.01
N ALA A 309 -20.01 0.44 17.16
CA ALA A 309 -20.08 -0.25 18.45
C ALA A 309 -21.49 -0.71 18.81
N LEU A 310 -22.50 0.13 18.58
CA LEU A 310 -23.91 -0.23 18.76
C LEU A 310 -24.33 -1.37 17.82
N LYS A 311 -23.84 -1.36 16.59
CA LYS A 311 -24.11 -2.44 15.64
C LYS A 311 -23.50 -3.77 16.08
N GLU A 312 -22.28 -3.72 16.62
CA GLU A 312 -21.62 -4.91 17.17
C GLU A 312 -22.36 -5.49 18.38
N GLU A 313 -23.00 -4.64 19.20
CA GLU A 313 -23.85 -5.14 20.30
C GLU A 313 -25.03 -5.98 19.83
N GLU A 314 -25.62 -5.68 18.66
CA GLU A 314 -26.71 -6.48 18.07
C GLU A 314 -26.27 -7.91 17.74
N SER A 315 -24.97 -8.16 17.63
CA SER A 315 -24.38 -9.50 17.39
C SER A 315 -24.34 -10.37 18.65
N ILE A 316 -24.67 -9.81 19.82
CA ILE A 316 -24.75 -10.55 21.08
C ILE A 316 -26.16 -11.11 21.23
N LYS A 317 -26.29 -12.45 21.24
CA LYS A 317 -27.54 -13.15 21.42
C LYS A 317 -27.43 -14.11 22.61
N GLU A 318 -28.33 -14.02 23.56
CA GLU A 318 -28.33 -14.86 24.76
C GLU A 318 -26.97 -14.87 25.50
N GLY A 319 -26.28 -13.71 25.53
CA GLY A 319 -24.96 -13.56 26.14
C GLY A 319 -23.79 -14.19 25.36
N VAL A 320 -24.03 -14.61 24.13
CA VAL A 320 -22.98 -15.12 23.21
C VAL A 320 -22.82 -14.19 22.04
N TYR A 321 -21.59 -13.74 21.81
CA TYR A 321 -21.23 -12.95 20.63
C TYR A 321 -20.92 -13.88 19.46
N VAL A 322 -21.56 -13.62 18.33
CA VAL A 322 -21.28 -14.28 17.05
C VAL A 322 -20.91 -13.22 16.02
N PRO A 323 -19.68 -13.22 15.50
CA PRO A 323 -19.26 -12.22 14.54
C PRO A 323 -20.10 -12.24 13.27
N ASP A 324 -20.32 -11.06 12.69
CA ASP A 324 -20.98 -10.95 11.39
C ASP A 324 -20.20 -11.72 10.32
N GLY A 325 -20.94 -12.37 9.42
CA GLY A 325 -20.37 -13.17 8.34
C GLY A 325 -20.09 -14.64 8.70
N ILE A 326 -20.08 -15.02 9.98
CA ILE A 326 -19.94 -16.41 10.40
C ILE A 326 -21.31 -17.09 10.37
N VAL A 327 -21.40 -18.23 9.68
CA VAL A 327 -22.64 -18.95 9.41
C VAL A 327 -22.69 -20.25 10.24
N PRO A 328 -23.85 -20.62 10.82
CA PRO A 328 -24.00 -21.90 11.51
C PRO A 328 -23.64 -23.09 10.62
N VAL A 329 -23.00 -24.10 11.21
CA VAL A 329 -22.58 -25.31 10.48
C VAL A 329 -23.77 -26.03 9.85
N CYS A 330 -24.92 -26.05 10.52
CA CYS A 330 -26.18 -26.65 10.01
C CYS A 330 -26.81 -25.91 8.81
N GLN A 331 -26.35 -24.68 8.53
CA GLN A 331 -26.79 -23.85 7.39
C GLN A 331 -25.78 -23.83 6.25
N GLY A 332 -24.95 -24.84 6.12
CA GLY A 332 -23.90 -24.91 5.08
C GLY A 332 -22.60 -24.18 5.46
N GLY A 333 -22.42 -23.77 6.70
CA GLY A 333 -21.16 -23.25 7.21
C GLY A 333 -20.12 -24.37 7.36
N CYS A 334 -18.88 -24.09 6.94
CA CYS A 334 -17.76 -24.97 7.21
C CYS A 334 -17.24 -24.83 8.64
N LEU A 335 -16.23 -25.61 8.96
CA LEU A 335 -15.54 -25.60 10.24
C LEU A 335 -15.10 -24.19 10.65
N ILE A 336 -15.42 -23.85 11.90
CA ILE A 336 -15.04 -22.58 12.52
C ILE A 336 -13.78 -22.79 13.35
N GLN A 337 -12.80 -21.91 13.16
CA GLN A 337 -11.58 -21.87 13.95
C GLN A 337 -11.39 -20.46 14.52
N GLU A 338 -10.84 -20.39 15.72
CA GLU A 338 -10.50 -19.11 16.33
C GLU A 338 -8.98 -19.03 16.57
N GLY A 339 -8.40 -17.89 16.25
CA GLY A 339 -7.05 -17.52 16.69
C GLY A 339 -7.16 -16.47 17.79
N ALA A 340 -6.34 -16.60 18.83
CA ALA A 340 -6.26 -15.61 19.89
C ALA A 340 -4.80 -15.26 20.17
N ASP A 341 -4.53 -13.95 20.24
CA ASP A 341 -3.18 -13.40 20.45
C ASP A 341 -3.26 -12.15 21.30
N ASN A 342 -2.14 -11.76 21.91
CA ASN A 342 -2.06 -10.49 22.63
C ASN A 342 -2.13 -9.33 21.63
N ILE A 343 -2.79 -8.27 22.06
CA ILE A 343 -2.80 -6.99 21.37
C ILE A 343 -2.36 -5.90 22.34
N ASP A 344 -1.34 -5.17 21.95
CA ASP A 344 -0.81 -4.05 22.71
C ASP A 344 -1.08 -2.76 21.93
N ILE A 345 -1.93 -1.89 22.48
CA ILE A 345 -2.27 -0.61 21.86
C ILE A 345 -1.73 0.50 22.74
N ASN A 346 -0.84 1.31 22.21
CA ASN A 346 -0.41 2.53 22.88
C ASN A 346 -1.53 3.56 22.84
N THR A 347 -2.17 3.78 23.97
CA THR A 347 -3.14 4.85 24.12
C THR A 347 -2.38 6.15 24.37
N GLU A 348 -2.40 7.05 23.40
CA GLU A 348 -2.06 8.50 23.38
C GLU A 348 -1.08 9.08 24.43
N ILE A 349 -0.21 8.30 25.06
CA ILE A 349 0.65 8.76 26.13
C ILE A 349 2.11 8.79 25.66
N ILE A 350 2.68 9.99 25.70
CA ILE A 350 4.06 10.29 25.28
C ILE A 350 5.11 9.45 26.02
N ASP A 351 4.82 8.98 27.22
CA ASP A 351 5.74 8.22 28.06
C ASP A 351 5.58 6.68 27.94
N GLY A 352 4.63 6.19 27.13
CA GLY A 352 4.41 4.76 26.88
C GLY A 352 4.00 3.92 28.10
N LYS A 353 3.61 4.55 29.22
CA LYS A 353 3.30 3.82 30.46
C LYS A 353 1.91 3.23 30.50
N ASP A 354 0.98 3.74 29.70
CA ASP A 354 -0.40 3.23 29.62
C ASP A 354 -0.65 2.52 28.28
N THR A 355 0.10 1.45 28.04
CA THR A 355 -0.20 0.51 26.97
C THR A 355 -1.43 -0.30 27.37
N PHE A 356 -2.45 -0.26 26.55
CA PHE A 356 -3.62 -1.12 26.68
C PHE A 356 -3.25 -2.54 26.27
N HIS A 357 -3.16 -3.44 27.25
CA HIS A 357 -2.87 -4.86 27.04
C HIS A 357 -4.18 -5.65 27.02
N SER A 358 -4.44 -6.35 25.95
CA SER A 358 -5.69 -7.07 25.78
C SER A 358 -5.50 -8.35 24.95
N MET A 359 -6.55 -9.18 24.87
CA MET A 359 -6.58 -10.37 24.03
C MET A 359 -7.44 -10.08 22.79
N ALA A 360 -6.83 -10.09 21.61
CA ALA A 360 -7.52 -10.07 20.34
C ALA A 360 -7.95 -11.49 19.95
N ARG A 361 -9.11 -11.59 19.28
CA ARG A 361 -9.69 -12.86 18.85
C ARG A 361 -10.15 -12.73 17.40
N ALA A 362 -9.62 -13.58 16.53
CA ALA A 362 -10.01 -13.65 15.12
C ALA A 362 -10.68 -15.00 14.83
N VAL A 363 -11.83 -14.96 14.17
CA VAL A 363 -12.63 -16.13 13.82
C VAL A 363 -12.53 -16.36 12.33
N PHE A 364 -12.22 -17.60 11.96
CA PHE A 364 -12.01 -18.02 10.57
C PHE A 364 -13.04 -19.08 10.19
N GLN A 365 -13.69 -18.91 9.05
CA GLN A 365 -14.58 -19.90 8.47
C GLN A 365 -14.37 -19.98 6.96
N ALA A 366 -13.99 -21.16 6.47
CA ALA A 366 -13.98 -21.42 5.03
C ALA A 366 -15.40 -21.52 4.49
N ARG A 367 -15.64 -21.09 3.25
CA ARG A 367 -16.93 -21.20 2.59
C ARG A 367 -16.84 -22.05 1.33
N PRO A 368 -17.81 -22.96 1.12
CA PRO A 368 -17.79 -23.93 0.04
C PRO A 368 -18.12 -23.38 -1.35
N SER A 369 -18.78 -22.28 -1.44
CA SER A 369 -19.23 -21.70 -2.72
C SER A 369 -19.07 -20.19 -2.66
N PRO A 370 -18.79 -19.50 -3.78
CA PRO A 370 -19.15 -18.13 -3.88
C PRO A 370 -20.64 -18.12 -3.62
N ILE A 371 -21.02 -17.90 -2.41
CA ILE A 371 -22.39 -17.51 -2.13
C ILE A 371 -22.63 -16.38 -3.12
N ASP A 372 -23.70 -16.47 -3.89
CA ASP A 372 -24.37 -15.27 -4.34
C ASP A 372 -24.18 -14.28 -3.21
N SER A 373 -23.21 -13.42 -3.40
CA SER A 373 -22.53 -12.72 -2.31
C SER A 373 -23.42 -11.60 -1.81
N CYS A 374 -24.52 -11.99 -1.28
CA CYS A 374 -25.04 -11.31 -0.15
C CYS A 374 -24.06 -11.56 1.02
N MET A 375 -22.84 -11.04 0.94
CA MET A 375 -22.33 -10.34 2.09
C MET A 375 -23.51 -9.49 2.51
N ARG A 376 -24.20 -9.89 3.57
CA ARG A 376 -25.32 -9.11 4.10
C ARG A 376 -24.80 -7.70 4.15
N GLN A 377 -25.42 -6.82 3.33
CA GLN A 377 -25.07 -5.41 3.36
C GLN A 377 -25.41 -4.96 4.77
N VAL A 378 -24.41 -4.95 5.63
CA VAL A 378 -24.58 -4.55 7.02
C VAL A 378 -24.67 -3.03 6.98
N SER A 379 -25.89 -2.53 6.93
CA SER A 379 -26.15 -1.10 7.05
C SER A 379 -25.86 -0.68 8.49
N ILE A 380 -25.01 0.32 8.65
CA ILE A 380 -24.69 0.93 9.95
C ILE A 380 -25.55 2.19 10.09
N LYS A 381 -26.62 2.10 10.87
CA LYS A 381 -27.48 3.24 11.16
C LYS A 381 -26.74 4.31 11.95
N LYS A 382 -26.91 5.55 11.56
CA LYS A 382 -26.32 6.69 12.28
C LYS A 382 -26.93 6.84 13.66
N SER A 383 -26.11 6.77 14.68
CA SER A 383 -26.49 7.16 16.03
C SER A 383 -26.47 8.68 16.19
N ASN A 384 -27.35 9.22 17.01
CA ASN A 384 -27.28 10.62 17.45
C ASN A 384 -26.20 10.83 18.51
N ASP A 385 -25.80 9.75 19.18
CA ASP A 385 -24.83 9.79 20.26
C ASP A 385 -23.40 9.79 19.73
N ARG A 386 -22.51 10.46 20.45
CA ARG A 386 -21.06 10.55 20.18
C ARG A 386 -20.24 9.75 21.17
N THR A 387 -20.91 9.14 22.14
CA THR A 387 -20.30 8.32 23.18
C THR A 387 -21.06 7.01 23.26
N PHE A 388 -20.31 5.92 23.27
CA PHE A 388 -20.84 4.59 23.44
C PHE A 388 -20.97 4.28 24.93
N GLN A 389 -22.14 3.79 25.35
CA GLN A 389 -22.35 3.23 26.67
C GLN A 389 -22.63 1.75 26.51
N MET A 390 -21.74 0.92 27.02
CA MET A 390 -21.88 -0.53 26.93
C MET A 390 -23.10 -1.01 27.72
N THR A 391 -23.90 -1.87 27.09
CA THR A 391 -24.93 -2.64 27.80
C THR A 391 -24.30 -3.67 28.74
N ASN A 392 -25.07 -4.24 29.67
CA ASN A 392 -24.57 -5.30 30.54
C ASN A 392 -24.09 -6.52 29.76
N ASP A 393 -24.74 -6.85 28.64
CA ASP A 393 -24.37 -7.97 27.78
C ASP A 393 -23.05 -7.69 27.06
N ALA A 394 -22.85 -6.50 26.50
CA ALA A 394 -21.58 -6.08 25.89
C ALA A 394 -20.46 -6.03 26.92
N SER A 395 -20.71 -5.47 28.10
CA SER A 395 -19.75 -5.46 29.20
C SER A 395 -19.34 -6.88 29.62
N SER A 396 -20.28 -7.84 29.60
CA SER A 396 -19.99 -9.24 29.86
C SER A 396 -19.03 -9.86 28.83
N GLN A 397 -19.04 -9.38 27.58
CA GLN A 397 -18.17 -9.88 26.51
C GLN A 397 -16.72 -9.32 26.60
N THR A 398 -16.52 -8.18 27.21
CA THR A 398 -15.19 -7.58 27.38
C THR A 398 -14.57 -7.93 28.75
N SER A 399 -15.38 -8.27 29.75
CA SER A 399 -14.94 -8.58 31.11
C SER A 399 -14.25 -9.94 31.22
N CYS A 400 -13.29 -10.05 32.13
CA CYS A 400 -12.57 -11.29 32.41
C CYS A 400 -13.32 -12.16 33.43
N LEU A 401 -13.53 -13.45 33.09
CA LEU A 401 -14.11 -14.43 33.99
C LEU A 401 -13.07 -14.88 35.03
N PRO A 402 -13.40 -14.95 36.30
CA PRO A 402 -12.46 -15.39 37.31
C PRO A 402 -12.09 -16.86 37.12
N PHE A 403 -10.79 -17.15 37.15
CA PHE A 403 -10.26 -18.50 37.14
C PHE A 403 -9.45 -18.78 38.41
N SER A 404 -9.83 -19.85 39.10
CA SER A 404 -9.05 -20.35 40.20
C SER A 404 -8.46 -21.72 39.87
N LYS A 405 -7.13 -21.82 39.94
CA LYS A 405 -6.47 -23.12 39.78
C LYS A 405 -6.86 -24.05 40.93
N PRO A 406 -7.27 -25.28 40.63
CA PRO A 406 -7.56 -26.24 41.70
C PRO A 406 -6.37 -26.46 42.59
N LYS A 407 -6.58 -26.49 43.91
CA LYS A 407 -5.51 -26.80 44.91
C LYS A 407 -5.18 -28.31 44.92
N VAL A 408 -5.22 -28.99 43.80
CA VAL A 408 -4.92 -30.41 43.72
C VAL A 408 -3.42 -30.61 43.55
N ARG A 409 -2.79 -31.29 44.51
CA ARG A 409 -1.40 -31.75 44.35
C ARG A 409 -1.38 -32.84 43.27
N GLY A 410 -0.67 -32.58 42.18
CA GLY A 410 -0.45 -33.56 41.14
C GLY A 410 -1.59 -33.59 40.11
N ILE A 411 -1.64 -32.63 39.19
CA ILE A 411 -2.35 -32.81 37.92
C ILE A 411 -1.60 -33.93 37.20
N PRO A 412 -2.28 -35.06 36.85
CA PRO A 412 -1.61 -36.10 36.11
C PRO A 412 -1.13 -35.50 34.79
N LYS A 413 0.17 -35.45 34.60
CA LYS A 413 0.76 -35.12 33.29
C LYS A 413 0.45 -36.31 32.37
N ARG A 414 -0.74 -36.31 31.78
CA ARG A 414 -1.03 -37.18 30.66
C ARG A 414 -0.33 -36.61 29.44
N PHE A 415 0.94 -36.98 29.29
CA PHE A 415 1.55 -36.90 27.98
C PHE A 415 0.95 -38.04 27.16
N PRO A 416 0.25 -37.75 26.05
CA PRO A 416 -0.05 -38.82 25.09
C PRO A 416 1.27 -39.47 24.74
N LYS A 417 1.34 -40.80 24.80
CA LYS A 417 2.52 -41.49 24.36
C LYS A 417 2.71 -41.17 22.89
N ALA A 418 3.82 -40.54 22.54
CA ALA A 418 4.07 -40.03 21.18
C ALA A 418 3.87 -41.12 20.12
N PHE A 419 4.16 -42.38 20.45
CA PHE A 419 3.95 -43.54 19.58
C PHE A 419 2.47 -43.91 19.31
N GLU A 420 1.55 -43.66 20.24
CA GLU A 420 0.11 -43.90 20.00
C GLU A 420 -0.49 -42.88 19.04
N ILE A 421 0.02 -41.65 19.02
CA ILE A 421 -0.41 -40.61 18.07
C ILE A 421 0.07 -40.97 16.67
N ILE A 422 1.32 -41.40 16.52
CA ILE A 422 1.93 -41.72 15.22
C ILE A 422 1.26 -42.94 14.59
N SER A 423 0.93 -43.98 15.38
CA SER A 423 0.27 -45.18 14.85
C SER A 423 -1.21 -44.97 14.47
N ASN A 424 -1.90 -44.00 15.06
CA ASN A 424 -3.27 -43.67 14.72
C ASN A 424 -3.42 -42.62 13.59
N CYS A 425 -2.33 -41.95 13.22
CA CYS A 425 -2.31 -41.00 12.10
C CYS A 425 -1.92 -41.64 10.75
N ALA A 426 -1.95 -42.96 10.66
CA ALA A 426 -1.49 -43.69 9.47
C ALA A 426 -2.53 -43.74 8.33
N GLY A 427 -2.76 -42.61 7.71
CA GLY A 427 -3.08 -42.56 6.28
C GLY A 427 -1.77 -42.82 5.50
N GLN A 428 -1.39 -44.06 5.30
CA GLN A 428 -0.07 -44.43 4.75
C GLN A 428 0.22 -43.89 3.35
N MET A 429 -0.80 -43.55 2.58
CA MET A 429 -0.67 -43.01 1.22
C MET A 429 -0.35 -41.52 1.16
N GLU A 430 -0.90 -40.73 2.08
CA GLU A 430 -0.71 -39.26 2.14
C GLU A 430 0.74 -38.91 2.51
N ASN A 431 1.33 -39.66 3.45
CA ASN A 431 2.72 -39.46 3.86
C ASN A 431 3.75 -39.71 2.72
N VAL A 432 3.48 -40.63 1.80
CA VAL A 432 4.37 -40.88 0.66
C VAL A 432 4.35 -39.73 -0.32
N SER A 433 3.18 -39.16 -0.59
CA SER A 433 3.03 -37.99 -1.46
C SER A 433 3.72 -36.76 -0.89
N GLU A 434 3.62 -36.53 0.42
CA GLU A 434 4.31 -35.44 1.11
C GLU A 434 5.84 -35.60 1.05
N ILE A 435 6.34 -36.79 1.33
CA ILE A 435 7.78 -37.09 1.25
C ILE A 435 8.29 -36.88 -0.17
N LEU A 436 7.56 -37.38 -1.17
CA LEU A 436 7.90 -37.20 -2.58
C LEU A 436 7.90 -35.71 -2.96
N TRP A 437 6.90 -34.95 -2.51
CA TRP A 437 6.85 -33.52 -2.73
C TRP A 437 8.06 -32.79 -2.11
N VAL A 438 8.45 -33.11 -0.87
CA VAL A 438 9.63 -32.55 -0.20
C VAL A 438 10.89 -32.83 -0.99
N ILE A 439 11.09 -34.10 -1.43
CA ILE A 439 12.26 -34.50 -2.22
C ILE A 439 12.29 -33.70 -3.54
N LEU A 440 11.20 -33.67 -4.28
CA LEU A 440 11.12 -32.98 -5.57
C LEU A 440 11.33 -31.45 -5.41
N ARG A 441 10.81 -30.84 -4.35
CA ARG A 441 11.05 -29.41 -4.05
C ARG A 441 12.50 -29.14 -3.70
N SER A 442 13.14 -30.02 -2.93
CA SER A 442 14.56 -29.89 -2.58
C SER A 442 15.43 -30.01 -3.84
N LEU A 443 15.20 -31.02 -4.64
CA LEU A 443 15.93 -31.21 -5.90
C LEU A 443 15.69 -30.09 -6.91
N SER A 444 14.51 -29.45 -6.94
CA SER A 444 14.21 -28.34 -7.84
C SER A 444 14.90 -27.03 -7.46
N ARG A 445 15.45 -26.89 -6.26
CA ARG A 445 16.25 -25.74 -5.83
C ARG A 445 17.68 -25.76 -6.35
N ASP A 446 18.28 -26.97 -6.42
CA ASP A 446 19.68 -27.13 -6.79
C ASP A 446 19.89 -27.17 -8.31
N ILE A 447 18.82 -27.15 -9.10
CA ILE A 447 18.89 -27.25 -10.55
C ILE A 447 18.29 -26.00 -11.16
N GLU A 448 19.12 -24.93 -11.30
CA GLU A 448 18.79 -23.72 -12.07
C GLU A 448 18.41 -24.03 -13.54
N ASN A 449 18.65 -25.25 -13.99
CA ASN A 449 18.36 -25.76 -15.32
C ASN A 449 17.71 -27.14 -15.27
N PHE A 450 16.62 -27.31 -14.50
CA PHE A 450 15.81 -28.49 -14.73
C PHE A 450 15.19 -28.36 -16.13
N PRO A 451 15.62 -29.10 -17.14
CA PRO A 451 15.05 -29.00 -18.46
C PRO A 451 13.66 -29.60 -18.43
N MET A 452 12.68 -28.86 -17.99
CA MET A 452 11.28 -29.15 -18.26
C MET A 452 10.90 -28.56 -19.63
N SER A 453 11.71 -28.81 -20.64
CA SER A 453 11.27 -28.67 -22.01
C SER A 453 10.61 -29.96 -22.43
N VAL A 454 9.40 -30.18 -21.99
CA VAL A 454 8.48 -31.04 -22.70
C VAL A 454 7.63 -30.08 -23.54
N THR A 455 7.93 -30.03 -24.82
CA THR A 455 7.12 -29.44 -25.85
C THR A 455 5.66 -29.88 -25.66
N ASP A 456 4.74 -28.91 -25.61
CA ASP A 456 3.27 -29.05 -25.63
C ASP A 456 2.53 -29.54 -24.37
N VAL A 457 3.18 -29.57 -23.21
CA VAL A 457 2.47 -29.72 -21.94
C VAL A 457 2.75 -28.49 -21.08
N GLU A 458 1.72 -27.85 -20.56
CA GLU A 458 1.84 -26.77 -19.58
C GLU A 458 2.89 -27.13 -18.55
N CYS A 459 3.92 -26.31 -18.42
CA CYS A 459 5.06 -26.54 -17.55
C CYS A 459 4.57 -26.69 -16.11
N GLN A 460 4.42 -27.92 -15.63
CA GLN A 460 3.96 -28.20 -14.28
C GLN A 460 5.11 -27.92 -13.31
N VAL A 461 5.16 -26.68 -12.87
CA VAL A 461 6.06 -26.29 -11.78
C VAL A 461 5.65 -27.03 -10.51
N ILE A 462 6.60 -27.66 -9.81
CA ILE A 462 6.32 -28.26 -8.49
C ILE A 462 5.81 -27.16 -7.56
N PRO A 463 4.55 -27.23 -7.11
CA PRO A 463 3.93 -26.15 -6.36
C PRO A 463 4.58 -25.96 -4.99
N PHE A 464 4.53 -24.75 -4.45
CA PHE A 464 4.82 -24.51 -3.05
C PHE A 464 3.78 -25.20 -2.15
N TRP A 465 4.03 -25.22 -0.84
CA TRP A 465 3.20 -25.92 0.15
C TRP A 465 1.70 -25.65 0.01
N THR A 466 1.32 -24.40 -0.16
CA THR A 466 -0.08 -24.00 -0.34
C THR A 466 -0.70 -24.61 -1.61
N GLY A 467 0.01 -24.53 -2.73
CA GLY A 467 -0.44 -25.11 -3.99
C GLY A 467 -0.51 -26.63 -3.95
N TYR A 468 0.46 -27.28 -3.30
CA TYR A 468 0.46 -28.72 -3.09
C TYR A 468 -0.76 -29.17 -2.26
N ASN A 469 -0.99 -28.53 -1.10
CA ASN A 469 -2.16 -28.87 -0.27
C ASN A 469 -3.48 -28.56 -0.98
N SER A 470 -3.54 -27.51 -1.78
CA SER A 470 -4.71 -27.21 -2.60
C SER A 470 -4.98 -28.26 -3.66
N SER A 471 -3.93 -28.93 -4.18
CA SER A 471 -4.10 -30.01 -5.17
C SER A 471 -4.53 -31.34 -4.57
N LEU A 472 -4.31 -31.57 -3.27
CA LEU A 472 -4.77 -32.75 -2.54
C LEU A 472 -6.25 -32.66 -2.12
N SER A 473 -6.84 -31.46 -2.11
CA SER A 473 -8.22 -31.25 -1.71
C SER A 473 -9.14 -31.36 -2.91
N GLU A 474 -10.12 -32.26 -2.86
CA GLU A 474 -11.22 -32.32 -3.84
C GLU A 474 -12.07 -31.06 -3.83
N TYR A 475 -12.09 -30.39 -2.68
CA TYR A 475 -12.84 -29.20 -2.43
C TYR A 475 -11.91 -28.02 -2.12
N ARG A 476 -11.97 -26.99 -2.96
CA ARG A 476 -11.20 -25.75 -2.77
C ARG A 476 -12.15 -24.63 -2.35
N PRO A 477 -12.15 -24.21 -1.07
CA PRO A 477 -12.89 -23.01 -0.71
C PRO A 477 -12.29 -21.82 -1.46
N GLU A 478 -13.10 -21.05 -2.16
CA GLU A 478 -12.63 -19.88 -2.93
C GLU A 478 -12.11 -18.79 -2.00
N TYR A 479 -12.70 -18.67 -0.80
CA TYR A 479 -12.28 -17.71 0.20
C TYR A 479 -12.63 -18.14 1.60
N SER A 480 -11.95 -17.55 2.59
CA SER A 480 -12.28 -17.67 4.00
C SER A 480 -12.85 -16.35 4.52
N VAL A 481 -13.91 -16.44 5.30
CA VAL A 481 -14.39 -15.30 6.08
C VAL A 481 -13.51 -15.17 7.31
N VAL A 482 -13.00 -13.95 7.53
CA VAL A 482 -12.27 -13.59 8.74
C VAL A 482 -13.06 -12.51 9.45
N SER A 483 -13.44 -12.76 10.67
CA SER A 483 -14.19 -11.82 11.50
C SER A 483 -13.52 -11.71 12.87
N TYR A 484 -13.74 -10.60 13.55
CA TYR A 484 -13.12 -10.34 14.85
C TYR A 484 -14.19 -10.43 15.94
N ALA A 485 -13.82 -11.01 17.08
CA ALA A 485 -14.64 -11.02 18.28
C ALA A 485 -14.21 -9.89 19.23
N PRO A 486 -15.08 -9.44 20.14
CA PRO A 486 -14.72 -8.41 21.11
C PRO A 486 -13.45 -8.76 21.87
N ILE A 487 -12.59 -7.80 22.04
CA ILE A 487 -11.37 -7.94 22.85
C ILE A 487 -11.74 -8.19 24.31
N VAL A 488 -10.87 -8.88 25.02
CA VAL A 488 -11.04 -9.10 26.47
C VAL A 488 -10.08 -8.18 27.20
N ASP A 489 -10.62 -7.28 28.02
CA ASP A 489 -9.87 -6.27 28.75
C ASP A 489 -9.24 -6.86 30.02
N ALA A 490 -8.11 -7.50 29.87
CA ALA A 490 -7.27 -7.95 30.95
C ALA A 490 -5.88 -8.36 30.41
N LYS A 491 -4.91 -8.51 31.30
CA LYS A 491 -3.54 -8.85 30.94
C LYS A 491 -3.47 -10.21 30.21
N PRO A 492 -2.93 -10.32 28.99
CA PRO A 492 -2.96 -11.55 28.19
C PRO A 492 -2.35 -12.78 28.86
N SER A 493 -1.30 -12.59 29.66
CA SER A 493 -0.64 -13.68 30.38
C SER A 493 -1.38 -14.17 31.64
N ASP A 494 -2.54 -13.57 31.99
CA ASP A 494 -3.35 -14.04 33.11
C ASP A 494 -4.14 -15.32 32.71
N MET A 495 -4.12 -16.31 33.59
CA MET A 495 -4.88 -17.53 33.40
C MET A 495 -6.39 -17.26 33.29
N SER A 496 -6.91 -16.26 33.98
CA SER A 496 -8.31 -15.85 33.90
C SER A 496 -8.65 -15.33 32.51
N MET A 497 -7.74 -14.60 31.87
CA MET A 497 -7.87 -14.11 30.51
C MET A 497 -7.98 -15.28 29.53
N VAL A 498 -7.00 -16.17 29.54
CA VAL A 498 -6.99 -17.35 28.65
C VAL A 498 -8.21 -18.24 28.88
N TYR A 499 -8.57 -18.47 30.15
CA TYR A 499 -9.80 -19.20 30.50
C TYR A 499 -11.05 -18.55 29.90
N THR A 500 -11.17 -17.23 30.04
CA THR A 500 -12.28 -16.46 29.47
C THR A 500 -12.37 -16.62 27.96
N THR A 501 -11.24 -16.47 27.28
CA THR A 501 -11.12 -16.59 25.81
C THR A 501 -11.54 -18.00 25.36
N MET A 502 -11.08 -19.04 26.03
CA MET A 502 -11.46 -20.42 25.75
C MET A 502 -12.96 -20.65 25.98
N ARG A 503 -13.55 -20.13 27.06
CA ARG A 503 -14.98 -20.24 27.35
C ARG A 503 -15.86 -19.55 26.30
N ARG A 504 -15.45 -18.38 25.84
CA ARG A 504 -16.18 -17.64 24.80
C ARG A 504 -16.10 -18.33 23.44
N CYS A 505 -14.94 -18.87 23.08
CA CYS A 505 -14.80 -19.70 21.89
C CYS A 505 -15.77 -20.91 21.94
N GLN A 506 -15.85 -21.60 23.07
CA GLN A 506 -16.80 -22.69 23.24
C GLN A 506 -18.28 -22.25 23.14
N GLY A 507 -18.62 -21.12 23.76
CA GLY A 507 -19.96 -20.56 23.69
C GLY A 507 -20.38 -20.29 22.25
N MET A 508 -19.51 -19.58 21.51
CA MET A 508 -19.71 -19.22 20.10
C MET A 508 -19.85 -20.47 19.22
N THR A 509 -18.88 -21.37 19.26
CA THR A 509 -18.89 -22.56 18.38
C THR A 509 -20.10 -23.47 18.68
N LYS A 510 -20.47 -23.62 19.94
CA LYS A 510 -21.64 -24.36 20.35
C LYS A 510 -22.95 -23.72 19.84
N SER A 511 -23.09 -22.40 19.94
CA SER A 511 -24.28 -21.68 19.42
C SER A 511 -24.42 -21.81 17.91
N LEU A 512 -23.32 -22.04 17.21
CA LEU A 512 -23.23 -22.24 15.75
C LEU A 512 -23.36 -23.73 15.35
N GLY A 513 -23.63 -24.63 16.30
CA GLY A 513 -23.83 -26.07 16.03
C GLY A 513 -22.55 -26.86 15.82
N GLN A 514 -21.37 -26.33 16.19
CA GLN A 514 -20.12 -27.06 16.11
C GLN A 514 -19.81 -27.79 17.42
N ALA A 515 -19.60 -29.10 17.32
CA ALA A 515 -19.39 -29.97 18.50
C ALA A 515 -18.02 -29.72 19.18
N TYR A 516 -17.01 -29.37 18.43
CA TYR A 516 -15.65 -29.13 18.92
C TYR A 516 -15.23 -27.69 18.67
N SER A 517 -14.62 -27.04 19.66
CA SER A 517 -14.03 -25.73 19.53
C SER A 517 -12.56 -25.87 19.16
N ILE A 518 -12.12 -25.22 18.08
CA ILE A 518 -10.72 -25.20 17.64
C ILE A 518 -10.16 -23.82 17.89
N GLN A 519 -9.12 -23.73 18.71
CA GLN A 519 -8.53 -22.46 19.06
C GLN A 519 -6.99 -22.51 18.98
N THR A 520 -6.43 -21.54 18.31
CA THR A 520 -4.99 -21.41 18.06
C THR A 520 -4.41 -20.27 18.87
N PHE A 521 -3.28 -20.52 19.52
CA PHE A 521 -2.53 -19.56 20.32
C PHE A 521 -1.09 -19.50 19.90
N ASP A 522 -0.40 -18.42 20.28
CA ASP A 522 1.07 -18.35 20.27
C ASP A 522 1.67 -19.34 21.27
N GLN A 523 2.99 -19.41 21.33
CA GLN A 523 3.68 -20.38 22.20
C GLN A 523 3.41 -20.13 23.69
N GLN A 524 3.42 -18.87 24.14
CA GLN A 524 3.23 -18.50 25.53
C GLN A 524 1.80 -18.76 25.99
N LEU A 525 0.85 -18.27 25.25
CA LEU A 525 -0.58 -18.43 25.54
C LEU A 525 -1.02 -19.89 25.42
N TYR A 526 -0.47 -20.64 24.46
CA TYR A 526 -0.71 -22.08 24.34
C TYR A 526 -0.31 -22.85 25.60
N ALA A 527 0.87 -22.52 26.16
CA ALA A 527 1.33 -23.16 27.41
C ALA A 527 0.38 -22.85 28.60
N ILE A 528 -0.16 -21.64 28.67
CA ILE A 528 -1.15 -21.25 29.67
C ILE A 528 -2.49 -21.95 29.40
N ALA A 529 -2.95 -21.98 28.16
CA ALA A 529 -4.18 -22.65 27.74
C ALA A 529 -4.16 -24.13 28.09
N LYS A 530 -3.03 -24.82 27.90
CA LYS A 530 -2.85 -26.20 28.34
C LYS A 530 -2.96 -26.39 29.85
N GLN A 531 -2.45 -25.45 30.64
CA GLN A 531 -2.62 -25.50 32.10
C GLN A 531 -4.09 -25.31 32.52
N VAL A 532 -4.80 -24.41 31.83
CA VAL A 532 -6.24 -24.20 32.03
C VAL A 532 -7.04 -25.44 31.65
N GLU A 533 -6.74 -26.05 30.50
CA GLU A 533 -7.35 -27.30 30.04
C GLU A 533 -7.15 -28.44 31.05
N TRP A 534 -5.93 -28.63 31.53
CA TRP A 534 -5.62 -29.66 32.54
C TRP A 534 -6.33 -29.41 33.89
N ALA A 535 -6.48 -28.14 34.27
CA ALA A 535 -7.17 -27.77 35.49
C ALA A 535 -8.72 -27.96 35.40
N LYS A 536 -9.30 -27.91 34.21
CA LYS A 536 -10.74 -27.99 33.93
C LYS A 536 -11.06 -28.97 32.81
N GLN A 537 -10.58 -30.21 32.90
CA GLN A 537 -10.64 -31.23 31.85
C GLN A 537 -12.07 -31.50 31.35
N GLU A 538 -13.01 -31.63 32.24
CA GLU A 538 -14.42 -31.89 31.88
C GLU A 538 -15.03 -30.70 31.12
N THR A 539 -14.63 -29.47 31.46
CA THR A 539 -15.11 -28.27 30.79
C THR A 539 -14.59 -28.18 29.38
N PHE A 540 -13.33 -28.56 29.16
CA PHE A 540 -12.62 -28.38 27.88
C PHE A 540 -12.38 -29.68 27.10
N LYS A 541 -13.09 -30.77 27.41
CA LYS A 541 -12.93 -32.06 26.72
C LYS A 541 -13.21 -32.02 25.20
N THR A 542 -14.03 -31.06 24.76
CA THR A 542 -14.33 -30.82 23.34
C THR A 542 -13.59 -29.60 22.78
N HIS A 543 -12.57 -29.11 23.50
CA HIS A 543 -11.77 -27.95 23.07
C HIS A 543 -10.43 -28.42 22.54
N ILE A 544 -10.15 -28.11 21.28
CA ILE A 544 -8.91 -28.47 20.60
C ILE A 544 -8.00 -27.26 20.59
N LEU A 545 -6.92 -27.35 21.36
CA LEU A 545 -5.90 -26.31 21.41
C LEU A 545 -4.82 -26.58 20.36
N ARG A 546 -4.50 -25.57 19.58
CA ARG A 546 -3.47 -25.62 18.55
C ARG A 546 -2.37 -24.60 18.86
N LEU A 547 -1.13 -25.00 18.67
CA LEU A 547 0.00 -24.09 18.61
C LEU A 547 0.02 -23.42 17.23
N GLY A 548 0.23 -22.12 17.15
CA GLY A 548 0.32 -21.37 15.90
C GLY A 548 1.40 -21.95 14.97
N GLY A 549 1.12 -22.01 13.68
CA GLY A 549 2.00 -22.65 12.68
C GLY A 549 3.40 -22.07 12.67
N PHE A 550 3.54 -20.74 12.76
CA PHE A 550 4.83 -20.07 12.86
C PHE A 550 5.62 -20.50 14.11
N HIS A 551 4.96 -20.55 15.27
CA HIS A 551 5.58 -20.99 16.52
C HIS A 551 5.92 -22.49 16.51
N THR A 552 5.09 -23.31 15.86
CA THR A 552 5.40 -24.74 15.64
C THR A 552 6.66 -24.89 14.81
N MET A 553 6.78 -24.14 13.71
CA MET A 553 7.97 -24.13 12.86
C MET A 553 9.20 -23.65 13.61
N SER A 554 9.08 -22.56 14.38
CA SER A 554 10.17 -22.02 15.18
C SER A 554 10.65 -23.01 16.24
N CYS A 555 9.75 -23.71 16.93
CA CYS A 555 10.10 -24.77 17.87
C CYS A 555 10.79 -25.95 17.18
N PHE A 556 10.36 -26.31 15.99
CA PHE A 556 10.96 -27.38 15.18
C PHE A 556 12.38 -26.99 14.75
N VAL A 557 12.58 -25.80 14.20
CA VAL A 557 13.90 -25.29 13.79
C VAL A 557 14.85 -25.18 15.00
N ALA A 558 14.35 -24.67 16.14
CA ALA A 558 15.14 -24.62 17.36
C ALA A 558 15.55 -26.02 17.87
N SER A 559 14.67 -27.02 17.72
CA SER A 559 14.97 -28.40 18.07
C SER A 559 16.03 -29.01 17.13
N ILE A 560 15.95 -28.74 15.83
CA ILE A 560 16.97 -29.11 14.85
C ILE A 560 18.32 -28.47 15.24
N GLY A 561 18.33 -27.15 15.48
CA GLY A 561 19.55 -26.44 15.90
C GLY A 561 20.16 -27.01 17.18
N LYS A 562 19.33 -27.39 18.15
CA LYS A 562 19.81 -28.01 19.40
C LYS A 562 20.36 -29.43 19.21
N LEU A 563 19.78 -30.22 18.29
CA LEU A 563 20.20 -31.59 18.08
C LEU A 563 21.45 -31.70 17.19
N TRP A 564 21.57 -30.83 16.21
CA TRP A 564 22.61 -30.96 15.16
C TRP A 564 23.49 -29.71 14.99
N GLY A 565 23.24 -28.64 15.74
CA GLY A 565 24.02 -27.39 15.64
C GLY A 565 25.53 -27.63 15.83
N ASP A 566 25.89 -28.38 16.86
CA ASP A 566 27.29 -28.77 17.16
C ASP A 566 27.80 -29.91 16.28
N GLY A 567 26.92 -30.54 15.51
CA GLY A 567 27.22 -31.63 14.57
C GLY A 567 27.56 -31.19 13.15
N GLY A 568 27.90 -29.91 12.95
CA GLY A 568 28.27 -29.33 11.64
C GLY A 568 27.13 -28.71 10.84
N LEU A 569 25.88 -28.71 11.33
CA LEU A 569 24.77 -28.08 10.63
C LEU A 569 25.00 -26.56 10.44
N LYS A 570 25.60 -25.90 11.42
CA LYS A 570 25.94 -24.47 11.36
C LYS A 570 26.97 -24.19 10.27
N ASP A 571 27.99 -25.02 10.16
CA ASP A 571 29.06 -24.86 9.17
C ASP A 571 28.50 -25.07 7.76
N LEU A 572 27.66 -26.10 7.58
CA LEU A 572 26.99 -26.39 6.30
C LEU A 572 26.06 -25.22 5.85
N LEU A 573 25.35 -24.55 6.77
CA LEU A 573 24.51 -23.40 6.46
C LEU A 573 25.30 -22.10 6.19
N ILE A 574 26.55 -22.02 6.66
CA ILE A 574 27.43 -20.88 6.41
C ILE A 574 28.15 -21.04 5.05
N GLU A 575 28.45 -22.27 4.66
CA GLU A 575 29.16 -22.60 3.41
C GLU A 575 28.23 -22.63 2.17
N SER A 576 26.92 -22.76 2.36
CA SER A 576 25.90 -22.75 1.29
C SER A 576 25.39 -21.33 1.00
#